data_3f87c44b131e08f2654c935435159360
#
_entry.id   3f87c44b131e08f2654c935435159360
#
_cell.length_a   1.000
_cell.length_b   1.000
_cell.length_c   1.000
_cell.angle_alpha   90.00
_cell.angle_beta   90.00
_cell.angle_gamma   90.00
#
_symmetry.space_group_name_H-M   'P 1'
#
loop_
_entity.id
_entity.type
_entity.pdbx_description
1 polymer ?
#
loop_
_entity_poly.entity_id
_entity_poly.type
_entity_poly.pdbx_seq_one_letter_code
_entity_poly.pdbx_strand_id
1 'polypeptide(L)'
;TEASRNALAEALAEDVSGKLYSEQGVVDAATTAINNAVAALELMTYNAIFNVDGVEYAKVPTKVGEQIVAPENPTKEGYTFAGWRPSVGVMGTADATFEAVFTAAGDTAYTVNTYVMGTDGTYGDPASEKLTGSTGSTATYAPEAREGFTVADNSVLSGVVVADSSLVLKVYYSRNQYKLTVDGAESDVYFGAALEIADPAPREGYTFAGWNTDIPATMPAENLTLVSQWSENDADYTAYNAAVAAAQAKQAEDGYDKTYTAESRAALDAALAEKVSGKKYSEQSVVDAATKAINDAIAALDLMTYNATFYVDGAEYRVVPTKVGEQIIAPENPTKEGFVFTGWDKKVGVMGTEDVSFNAQFSAGEVSYKVETYVMGLDGEYGVAETKNVPATTGEEVTLTPDAREGFTVADNSVLSGTVAAD
;
A
#
# COMPACT_ATOMS: atom_id res chain seq x y z
N THR A 1 -26.29 -98.13 -21.83
CA THR A 1 -25.88 -97.68 -23.18
C THR A 1 -26.34 -98.68 -24.23
N GLU A 2 -26.31 -98.25 -25.48
CA GLU A 2 -26.64 -99.10 -26.58
C GLU A 2 -25.66 -100.26 -26.70
N ALA A 3 -24.36 -100.00 -26.51
CA ALA A 3 -23.34 -101.07 -26.54
C ALA A 3 -23.54 -102.09 -25.46
N SER A 4 -23.86 -101.70 -24.21
CA SER A 4 -24.12 -102.64 -23.11
C SER A 4 -25.41 -103.41 -23.29
N ARG A 5 -26.44 -102.81 -23.88
CA ARG A 5 -27.71 -103.55 -24.28
C ARG A 5 -27.46 -104.57 -25.39
N ASN A 6 -26.65 -104.18 -26.41
CA ASN A 6 -26.32 -105.10 -27.51
C ASN A 6 -25.50 -106.30 -26.98
N ALA A 7 -24.50 -106.01 -26.08
CA ALA A 7 -23.78 -107.10 -25.43
C ALA A 7 -24.67 -108.05 -24.62
N LEU A 8 -25.70 -107.47 -23.92
CA LEU A 8 -26.70 -108.34 -23.25
C LEU A 8 -27.57 -109.12 -24.26
N ALA A 9 -27.99 -108.46 -25.38
CA ALA A 9 -28.76 -109.09 -26.41
C ALA A 9 -27.98 -110.27 -27.07
N GLU A 10 -26.64 -110.01 -27.33
CA GLU A 10 -25.78 -111.12 -27.84
C GLU A 10 -25.64 -112.24 -26.84
N ALA A 11 -25.45 -112.00 -25.56
CA ALA A 11 -25.38 -113.03 -24.54
C ALA A 11 -26.67 -113.79 -24.39
N LEU A 12 -27.82 -113.12 -24.59
CA LEU A 12 -29.15 -113.75 -24.58
C LEU A 12 -29.51 -114.56 -25.86
N ALA A 13 -28.84 -114.29 -26.97
CA ALA A 13 -29.07 -114.94 -28.25
C ALA A 13 -28.43 -116.35 -28.32
N GLU A 14 -27.53 -116.66 -27.41
CA GLU A 14 -26.94 -118.01 -27.36
C GLU A 14 -27.97 -119.04 -26.91
N ASP A 15 -28.38 -119.86 -27.88
CA ASP A 15 -29.39 -120.95 -27.63
C ASP A 15 -28.70 -122.10 -26.95
N VAL A 16 -29.06 -122.35 -25.71
CA VAL A 16 -28.57 -123.48 -24.89
C VAL A 16 -29.69 -124.57 -24.68
N SER A 17 -30.77 -124.48 -25.46
CA SER A 17 -31.84 -125.42 -25.39
C SER A 17 -31.35 -126.75 -25.86
N GLY A 18 -31.91 -127.86 -25.29
CA GLY A 18 -31.60 -129.26 -25.69
C GLY A 18 -30.26 -129.77 -25.28
N LYS A 19 -29.44 -129.07 -24.50
CA LYS A 19 -28.13 -129.45 -23.97
C LYS A 19 -28.28 -130.56 -22.97
N LEU A 20 -27.41 -131.60 -23.09
CA LEU A 20 -27.36 -132.81 -22.19
C LEU A 20 -26.59 -132.45 -20.90
N TYR A 21 -26.75 -133.26 -19.88
CA TYR A 21 -26.00 -133.06 -18.60
C TYR A 21 -24.45 -132.99 -18.79
N SER A 22 -23.97 -133.81 -19.79
CA SER A 22 -22.56 -133.79 -20.15
C SER A 22 -22.10 -132.49 -20.76
N GLU A 23 -23.02 -131.61 -21.18
CA GLU A 23 -22.79 -130.27 -21.76
C GLU A 23 -23.11 -129.12 -20.75
N GLN A 24 -23.22 -129.43 -19.50
CA GLN A 24 -23.52 -128.45 -18.41
C GLN A 24 -22.58 -127.29 -18.47
N GLY A 25 -21.37 -127.47 -18.82
CA GLY A 25 -20.33 -126.36 -18.93
C GLY A 25 -20.74 -125.30 -19.95
N VAL A 26 -21.50 -125.69 -21.06
CA VAL A 26 -22.00 -124.72 -22.05
C VAL A 26 -23.13 -123.85 -21.44
N VAL A 27 -24.03 -124.43 -20.68
CA VAL A 27 -25.11 -123.75 -19.98
C VAL A 27 -24.54 -122.82 -18.91
N ASP A 28 -23.52 -123.22 -18.15
CA ASP A 28 -22.89 -122.46 -17.13
C ASP A 28 -22.09 -121.27 -17.75
N ALA A 29 -21.46 -121.48 -18.89
CA ALA A 29 -20.77 -120.41 -19.64
C ALA A 29 -21.76 -119.35 -20.14
N ALA A 30 -22.86 -119.79 -20.76
CA ALA A 30 -23.96 -118.88 -21.21
C ALA A 30 -24.57 -118.12 -20.02
N THR A 31 -24.80 -118.77 -18.91
CA THR A 31 -25.34 -118.19 -17.69
C THR A 31 -24.33 -117.10 -17.18
N THR A 32 -23.04 -117.45 -17.20
CA THR A 32 -22.00 -116.52 -16.77
C THR A 32 -21.89 -115.32 -17.70
N ALA A 33 -21.97 -115.54 -19.03
CA ALA A 33 -21.97 -114.48 -20.02
C ALA A 33 -23.16 -113.51 -19.84
N ILE A 34 -24.36 -114.04 -19.63
CA ILE A 34 -25.56 -113.21 -19.35
C ILE A 34 -25.40 -112.46 -18.06
N ASN A 35 -24.95 -113.12 -16.99
CA ASN A 35 -24.74 -112.38 -15.71
C ASN A 35 -23.68 -111.28 -15.81
N ASN A 36 -22.63 -111.59 -16.54
CA ASN A 36 -21.56 -110.54 -16.79
C ASN A 36 -22.12 -109.42 -17.65
N ALA A 37 -22.87 -109.69 -18.68
CA ALA A 37 -23.49 -108.69 -19.52
C ALA A 37 -24.56 -107.88 -18.77
N VAL A 38 -25.32 -108.50 -17.85
CA VAL A 38 -26.24 -107.79 -16.96
C VAL A 38 -25.45 -106.87 -16.01
N ALA A 39 -24.34 -107.38 -15.44
CA ALA A 39 -23.47 -106.57 -14.53
C ALA A 39 -22.77 -105.45 -15.28
N ALA A 40 -22.52 -105.64 -16.60
CA ALA A 40 -21.92 -104.66 -17.47
C ALA A 40 -22.91 -103.64 -18.07
N LEU A 41 -24.19 -103.66 -17.68
CA LEU A 41 -25.15 -102.67 -18.16
C LEU A 41 -24.80 -101.30 -17.67
N GLU A 42 -24.51 -100.42 -18.63
CA GLU A 42 -24.22 -99.03 -18.37
C GLU A 42 -25.46 -98.16 -18.63
N LEU A 43 -25.73 -97.23 -17.72
CA LEU A 43 -26.74 -96.21 -17.91
C LEU A 43 -26.35 -95.22 -19.02
N MET A 44 -27.31 -94.82 -19.83
CA MET A 44 -27.11 -93.81 -20.85
C MET A 44 -26.79 -92.46 -20.18
N THR A 45 -25.93 -91.73 -20.83
CA THR A 45 -25.55 -90.42 -20.40
C THR A 45 -26.23 -89.38 -21.28
N TYR A 46 -26.95 -88.44 -20.67
CA TYR A 46 -27.50 -87.24 -21.29
C TYR A 46 -26.88 -86.02 -20.76
N ASN A 47 -27.06 -84.92 -21.48
CA ASN A 47 -26.45 -83.66 -21.09
C ASN A 47 -27.42 -82.77 -20.27
N ALA A 48 -26.99 -82.34 -19.11
CA ALA A 48 -27.57 -81.22 -18.42
C ALA A 48 -26.93 -79.95 -19.00
N ILE A 49 -27.70 -79.17 -19.74
CA ILE A 49 -27.25 -77.92 -20.41
C ILE A 49 -27.71 -76.74 -19.55
N PHE A 50 -26.77 -75.99 -19.04
CA PHE A 50 -26.98 -74.79 -18.22
C PHE A 50 -26.74 -73.54 -19.03
N ASN A 51 -27.75 -72.67 -19.16
CA ASN A 51 -27.67 -71.42 -19.92
C ASN A 51 -27.73 -70.19 -19.02
N VAL A 52 -27.05 -69.18 -19.47
CA VAL A 52 -27.16 -67.84 -18.91
C VAL A 52 -27.58 -66.90 -20.04
N ASP A 53 -28.68 -66.19 -19.85
CA ASP A 53 -29.28 -65.31 -20.87
C ASP A 53 -29.39 -66.00 -22.26
N GLY A 54 -29.78 -67.31 -22.27
CA GLY A 54 -29.97 -68.15 -23.49
C GLY A 54 -28.67 -68.67 -24.12
N VAL A 55 -27.51 -68.40 -23.55
CA VAL A 55 -26.18 -68.83 -24.01
C VAL A 55 -25.70 -69.98 -23.11
N GLU A 56 -25.23 -71.13 -23.74
CA GLU A 56 -24.66 -72.23 -22.99
C GLU A 56 -23.51 -71.80 -22.09
N TYR A 57 -23.72 -71.93 -20.77
CA TYR A 57 -22.75 -71.64 -19.75
C TYR A 57 -21.90 -72.83 -19.37
N ALA A 58 -22.61 -74.04 -19.24
CA ALA A 58 -21.96 -75.26 -18.92
C ALA A 58 -22.78 -76.44 -19.47
N LYS A 59 -22.11 -77.55 -19.78
CA LYS A 59 -22.70 -78.80 -20.22
C LYS A 59 -22.14 -79.92 -19.35
N VAL A 60 -23.03 -80.57 -18.61
CA VAL A 60 -22.63 -81.55 -17.61
C VAL A 60 -23.24 -82.94 -18.04
N PRO A 61 -22.43 -83.87 -18.57
CA PRO A 61 -22.88 -85.22 -18.89
C PRO A 61 -23.19 -85.94 -17.59
N THR A 62 -24.41 -86.44 -17.49
CA THR A 62 -24.95 -87.16 -16.30
C THR A 62 -25.70 -88.41 -16.71
N LYS A 63 -25.50 -89.51 -16.00
CA LYS A 63 -26.19 -90.75 -16.27
C LYS A 63 -27.65 -90.67 -15.82
N VAL A 64 -28.52 -91.37 -16.55
CA VAL A 64 -29.92 -91.46 -16.20
C VAL A 64 -30.11 -91.97 -14.77
N GLY A 65 -30.94 -91.22 -14.00
CA GLY A 65 -31.22 -91.54 -12.59
C GLY A 65 -30.19 -90.99 -11.59
N GLU A 66 -29.08 -90.43 -12.07
CA GLU A 66 -28.11 -89.75 -11.19
C GLU A 66 -28.55 -88.33 -10.94
N GLN A 67 -28.16 -87.82 -9.78
CA GLN A 67 -28.33 -86.41 -9.41
C GLN A 67 -27.48 -85.56 -10.34
N ILE A 68 -28.07 -84.60 -11.02
CA ILE A 68 -27.32 -83.56 -11.80
C ILE A 68 -26.59 -82.70 -10.85
N VAL A 69 -25.28 -82.59 -11.03
CA VAL A 69 -24.44 -81.68 -10.28
C VAL A 69 -24.39 -80.33 -11.05
N ALA A 70 -25.03 -79.29 -10.48
CA ALA A 70 -24.99 -77.97 -11.10
C ALA A 70 -23.57 -77.45 -11.16
N PRO A 71 -23.20 -76.67 -12.18
CA PRO A 71 -21.94 -75.98 -12.23
C PRO A 71 -21.86 -74.92 -11.13
N GLU A 72 -20.67 -74.23 -11.00
CA GLU A 72 -20.55 -73.07 -10.15
C GLU A 72 -21.60 -72.00 -10.51
N ASN A 73 -22.09 -71.26 -9.50
CA ASN A 73 -23.10 -70.23 -9.71
C ASN A 73 -22.57 -69.19 -10.69
N PRO A 74 -23.26 -68.90 -11.78
CA PRO A 74 -22.85 -67.87 -12.70
C PRO A 74 -22.96 -66.49 -12.04
N THR A 75 -22.08 -65.61 -12.42
CA THR A 75 -22.09 -64.17 -12.00
C THR A 75 -22.68 -63.34 -13.13
N LYS A 76 -23.51 -62.37 -12.75
CA LYS A 76 -24.04 -61.34 -13.65
C LYS A 76 -23.97 -59.99 -12.94
N GLU A 77 -23.26 -59.05 -13.57
CA GLU A 77 -23.04 -57.76 -12.98
C GLU A 77 -24.36 -57.07 -12.61
N GLY A 78 -24.45 -56.55 -11.37
CA GLY A 78 -25.65 -55.92 -10.84
C GLY A 78 -26.80 -56.86 -10.51
N TYR A 79 -26.61 -58.18 -10.56
CA TYR A 79 -27.65 -59.19 -10.23
C TYR A 79 -27.09 -60.24 -9.30
N THR A 80 -27.98 -60.77 -8.47
CA THR A 80 -27.71 -61.94 -7.60
C THR A 80 -28.32 -63.23 -8.23
N PHE A 81 -27.53 -64.29 -8.34
CA PHE A 81 -28.02 -65.59 -8.84
C PHE A 81 -29.05 -66.15 -7.85
N ALA A 82 -30.24 -66.41 -8.33
CA ALA A 82 -31.37 -66.94 -7.55
C ALA A 82 -31.58 -68.40 -7.71
N GLY A 83 -30.91 -69.08 -8.69
CA GLY A 83 -31.01 -70.49 -8.94
C GLY A 83 -31.22 -70.84 -10.41
N TRP A 84 -31.36 -72.09 -10.68
CA TRP A 84 -31.65 -72.62 -12.02
C TRP A 84 -33.15 -72.92 -12.21
N ARG A 85 -33.67 -72.64 -13.38
CA ARG A 85 -35.06 -72.96 -13.76
C ARG A 85 -35.07 -73.89 -15.00
N PRO A 86 -35.74 -75.11 -14.98
CA PRO A 86 -36.35 -75.72 -13.77
C PRO A 86 -35.30 -75.99 -12.67
N SER A 87 -35.79 -76.38 -11.47
CA SER A 87 -34.88 -76.77 -10.37
C SER A 87 -34.10 -78.01 -10.80
N VAL A 88 -32.78 -77.99 -10.49
CA VAL A 88 -31.87 -79.08 -10.82
C VAL A 88 -32.25 -80.32 -10.00
N GLY A 89 -32.46 -81.45 -10.66
CA GLY A 89 -32.88 -82.71 -10.05
C GLY A 89 -32.05 -83.87 -10.58
N VAL A 90 -32.74 -85.04 -10.72
CA VAL A 90 -32.11 -86.22 -11.30
C VAL A 90 -32.25 -86.24 -12.83
N MET A 91 -31.28 -86.84 -13.54
CA MET A 91 -31.25 -86.90 -14.98
C MET A 91 -32.32 -87.87 -15.50
N GLY A 92 -33.12 -87.34 -16.42
CA GLY A 92 -34.12 -88.09 -17.15
C GLY A 92 -33.53 -88.86 -18.34
N THR A 93 -34.42 -89.21 -19.27
CA THR A 93 -34.07 -89.98 -20.46
C THR A 93 -33.87 -89.14 -21.73
N ALA A 94 -33.59 -87.89 -21.56
CA ALA A 94 -33.28 -86.92 -22.60
C ALA A 94 -32.39 -85.78 -22.02
N ASP A 95 -31.74 -85.04 -22.89
CA ASP A 95 -31.00 -83.79 -22.48
C ASP A 95 -31.96 -82.82 -21.77
N ALA A 96 -31.49 -82.19 -20.69
CA ALA A 96 -32.25 -81.27 -19.88
C ALA A 96 -31.59 -79.89 -19.93
N THR A 97 -32.43 -78.88 -20.13
CA THR A 97 -31.95 -77.48 -20.19
C THR A 97 -32.38 -76.67 -18.95
N PHE A 98 -31.45 -75.92 -18.36
CA PHE A 98 -31.63 -75.09 -17.19
C PHE A 98 -31.22 -73.66 -17.51
N GLU A 99 -32.12 -72.72 -17.24
CA GLU A 99 -31.81 -71.27 -17.38
C GLU A 99 -31.49 -70.68 -16.02
N ALA A 100 -30.43 -69.84 -15.98
CA ALA A 100 -30.08 -69.09 -14.77
C ALA A 100 -31.17 -68.04 -14.49
N VAL A 101 -31.60 -67.95 -13.26
CA VAL A 101 -32.48 -66.90 -12.75
C VAL A 101 -31.70 -65.97 -11.90
N PHE A 102 -31.82 -64.69 -12.23
CA PHE A 102 -31.17 -63.59 -11.48
C PHE A 102 -32.23 -62.68 -10.90
N THR A 103 -31.94 -62.12 -9.72
CA THR A 103 -32.69 -61.02 -9.11
C THR A 103 -31.80 -59.78 -9.11
N ALA A 104 -32.38 -58.57 -9.24
CA ALA A 104 -31.65 -57.32 -9.14
C ALA A 104 -30.89 -57.27 -7.80
N ALA A 105 -29.60 -56.96 -7.83
CA ALA A 105 -28.82 -56.74 -6.62
C ALA A 105 -29.29 -55.45 -5.93
N GLY A 106 -29.43 -55.48 -4.60
CA GLY A 106 -29.85 -54.34 -3.80
C GLY A 106 -28.70 -53.37 -3.43
N ASP A 107 -27.49 -53.78 -3.75
CA ASP A 107 -26.23 -53.13 -3.37
C ASP A 107 -25.38 -52.68 -4.57
N THR A 108 -26.02 -52.55 -5.75
CA THR A 108 -25.32 -52.03 -6.94
C THR A 108 -24.90 -50.62 -6.71
N ALA A 109 -23.57 -50.34 -6.86
CA ALA A 109 -22.98 -49.06 -6.60
C ALA A 109 -23.39 -48.02 -7.65
N TYR A 110 -23.49 -46.78 -7.22
CA TYR A 110 -23.51 -45.60 -8.09
C TYR A 110 -22.72 -44.49 -7.46
N THR A 111 -22.31 -43.49 -8.25
CA THR A 111 -21.48 -42.36 -7.78
C THR A 111 -22.30 -41.09 -7.72
N VAL A 112 -22.09 -40.29 -6.66
CA VAL A 112 -22.54 -38.90 -6.58
C VAL A 112 -21.31 -38.01 -6.62
N ASN A 113 -21.20 -37.20 -7.65
CA ASN A 113 -20.14 -36.19 -7.80
C ASN A 113 -20.65 -34.83 -7.40
N THR A 114 -20.07 -34.27 -6.36
CA THR A 114 -20.41 -32.94 -5.86
C THR A 114 -19.35 -31.92 -6.30
N TYR A 115 -19.76 -30.97 -7.12
CA TYR A 115 -18.94 -29.85 -7.62
C TYR A 115 -19.29 -28.61 -6.83
N VAL A 116 -18.26 -27.93 -6.30
CA VAL A 116 -18.42 -26.68 -5.58
C VAL A 116 -17.71 -25.56 -6.36
N MET A 117 -18.44 -24.50 -6.69
CA MET A 117 -17.89 -23.35 -7.38
C MET A 117 -16.88 -22.61 -6.51
N GLY A 118 -15.71 -22.33 -7.04
CA GLY A 118 -14.69 -21.50 -6.44
C GLY A 118 -15.06 -20.02 -6.39
N THR A 119 -14.21 -19.21 -5.76
CA THR A 119 -14.37 -17.75 -5.72
C THR A 119 -14.03 -17.08 -7.06
N ASP A 120 -13.46 -17.84 -7.99
CA ASP A 120 -13.21 -17.46 -9.38
C ASP A 120 -14.40 -17.72 -10.32
N GLY A 121 -15.50 -18.28 -9.79
CA GLY A 121 -16.69 -18.62 -10.56
C GLY A 121 -16.58 -19.94 -11.34
N THR A 122 -15.52 -20.72 -11.14
CA THR A 122 -15.30 -22.01 -11.80
C THR A 122 -15.55 -23.17 -10.85
N TYR A 123 -15.97 -24.34 -11.40
CA TYR A 123 -16.09 -25.57 -10.63
C TYR A 123 -14.76 -26.30 -10.62
N GLY A 124 -14.29 -26.66 -9.44
CA GLY A 124 -13.15 -27.54 -9.26
C GLY A 124 -13.47 -29.01 -9.51
N ASP A 125 -12.51 -29.89 -9.21
CA ASP A 125 -12.71 -31.32 -9.23
C ASP A 125 -13.80 -31.74 -8.23
N PRO A 126 -14.66 -32.71 -8.58
CA PRO A 126 -15.75 -33.14 -7.71
C PRO A 126 -15.27 -33.95 -6.51
N ALA A 127 -15.92 -33.76 -5.40
CA ALA A 127 -15.91 -34.75 -4.33
C ALA A 127 -16.84 -35.90 -4.75
N SER A 128 -16.31 -37.12 -4.77
CA SER A 128 -17.04 -38.30 -5.20
C SER A 128 -17.43 -39.18 -4.00
N GLU A 129 -18.70 -39.54 -3.92
CA GLU A 129 -19.23 -40.44 -2.92
C GLU A 129 -19.85 -41.63 -3.64
N LYS A 130 -19.60 -42.88 -3.14
CA LYS A 130 -20.22 -44.10 -3.63
C LYS A 130 -21.40 -44.48 -2.74
N LEU A 131 -22.54 -44.57 -3.35
CA LEU A 131 -23.78 -45.05 -2.73
C LEU A 131 -24.24 -46.33 -3.40
N THR A 132 -25.20 -47.03 -2.82
CA THR A 132 -25.76 -48.29 -3.37
C THR A 132 -27.27 -48.19 -3.54
N GLY A 133 -27.78 -48.92 -4.50
CA GLY A 133 -29.19 -49.04 -4.77
C GLY A 133 -29.50 -50.33 -5.50
N SER A 134 -30.78 -50.67 -5.65
CA SER A 134 -31.19 -51.87 -6.41
C SER A 134 -31.05 -51.59 -7.90
N THR A 135 -30.43 -52.50 -8.62
CA THR A 135 -30.36 -52.45 -10.10
C THR A 135 -31.75 -52.26 -10.71
N GLY A 136 -31.83 -51.28 -11.64
CA GLY A 136 -33.09 -50.94 -12.31
C GLY A 136 -34.01 -50.00 -11.51
N SER A 137 -33.71 -49.70 -10.24
CA SER A 137 -34.45 -48.72 -9.47
C SER A 137 -33.96 -47.27 -9.74
N THR A 138 -34.80 -46.29 -9.46
CA THR A 138 -34.40 -44.88 -9.50
C THR A 138 -33.72 -44.47 -8.19
N ALA A 139 -32.46 -44.11 -8.27
CA ALA A 139 -31.76 -43.39 -7.18
C ALA A 139 -32.09 -41.90 -7.23
N THR A 140 -32.28 -41.28 -6.07
CA THR A 140 -32.49 -39.85 -5.92
C THR A 140 -31.57 -39.34 -4.82
N TYR A 141 -30.89 -38.22 -5.09
CA TYR A 141 -30.01 -37.55 -4.14
C TYR A 141 -30.60 -36.21 -3.72
N ALA A 142 -30.63 -35.92 -2.42
CA ALA A 142 -31.09 -34.68 -1.87
C ALA A 142 -29.88 -33.89 -1.36
N PRO A 143 -29.42 -32.86 -2.08
CA PRO A 143 -28.28 -32.05 -1.65
C PRO A 143 -28.58 -31.29 -0.35
N GLU A 144 -27.62 -31.22 0.57
CA GLU A 144 -27.72 -30.42 1.78
C GLU A 144 -27.62 -28.93 1.45
N ALA A 145 -28.36 -28.08 2.20
CA ALA A 145 -28.23 -26.64 2.10
C ALA A 145 -26.84 -26.20 2.58
N ARG A 146 -26.20 -25.29 1.82
CA ARG A 146 -24.91 -24.69 2.17
C ARG A 146 -25.04 -23.18 2.15
N GLU A 147 -24.55 -22.54 3.22
CA GLU A 147 -24.53 -21.09 3.29
C GLU A 147 -23.70 -20.50 2.13
N GLY A 148 -24.24 -19.48 1.50
CA GLY A 148 -23.59 -18.79 0.37
C GLY A 148 -23.59 -19.59 -0.94
N PHE A 149 -24.32 -20.70 -1.03
CA PHE A 149 -24.45 -21.50 -2.24
C PHE A 149 -25.89 -21.81 -2.58
N THR A 150 -26.12 -21.99 -3.87
CA THR A 150 -27.37 -22.46 -4.42
C THR A 150 -27.11 -23.73 -5.26
N VAL A 151 -27.96 -24.76 -5.14
CA VAL A 151 -27.86 -25.91 -6.03
C VAL A 151 -28.28 -25.46 -7.43
N ALA A 152 -27.39 -25.67 -8.41
CA ALA A 152 -27.60 -25.20 -9.76
C ALA A 152 -28.61 -26.10 -10.52
N ASP A 153 -29.37 -25.48 -11.42
CA ASP A 153 -30.42 -26.16 -12.22
C ASP A 153 -29.87 -27.27 -13.14
N ASN A 154 -28.60 -27.22 -13.50
CA ASN A 154 -27.94 -28.27 -14.29
C ASN A 154 -27.49 -29.47 -13.46
N SER A 155 -27.84 -29.54 -12.18
CA SER A 155 -27.58 -30.74 -11.36
C SER A 155 -28.42 -31.90 -11.79
N VAL A 156 -27.83 -33.08 -11.83
CA VAL A 156 -28.50 -34.36 -12.12
C VAL A 156 -28.69 -35.11 -10.80
N LEU A 157 -29.85 -34.94 -10.19
CA LEU A 157 -30.15 -35.41 -8.83
C LEU A 157 -30.86 -36.76 -8.80
N SER A 158 -31.21 -37.34 -9.94
CA SER A 158 -31.83 -38.69 -10.01
C SER A 158 -31.42 -39.40 -11.27
N GLY A 159 -31.43 -40.75 -11.22
CA GLY A 159 -31.12 -41.61 -12.36
C GLY A 159 -31.38 -43.08 -12.03
N VAL A 160 -31.46 -43.93 -13.07
CA VAL A 160 -31.66 -45.37 -12.89
C VAL A 160 -30.34 -46.05 -12.56
N VAL A 161 -30.31 -46.84 -11.49
CA VAL A 161 -29.15 -47.65 -11.10
C VAL A 161 -28.92 -48.71 -12.15
N VAL A 162 -27.81 -48.65 -12.86
CA VAL A 162 -27.44 -49.60 -13.91
C VAL A 162 -26.52 -50.67 -13.37
N ALA A 163 -26.66 -51.87 -13.94
CA ALA A 163 -25.96 -53.06 -13.46
C ALA A 163 -24.44 -52.93 -13.42
N ASP A 164 -23.88 -52.17 -14.37
CA ASP A 164 -22.44 -51.91 -14.51
C ASP A 164 -21.89 -50.80 -13.57
N SER A 165 -22.72 -50.33 -12.63
CA SER A 165 -22.36 -49.26 -11.69
C SER A 165 -21.97 -47.94 -12.35
N SER A 166 -22.36 -47.69 -13.59
CA SER A 166 -21.97 -46.50 -14.38
C SER A 166 -22.82 -45.25 -14.08
N LEU A 167 -23.90 -45.39 -13.27
CA LEU A 167 -24.70 -44.22 -12.89
C LEU A 167 -23.85 -43.20 -12.10
N VAL A 168 -23.82 -41.94 -12.60
CA VAL A 168 -23.21 -40.81 -11.92
C VAL A 168 -24.24 -39.69 -11.78
N LEU A 169 -24.65 -39.40 -10.55
CA LEU A 169 -25.41 -38.21 -10.21
C LEU A 169 -24.44 -37.04 -10.05
N LYS A 170 -24.86 -35.84 -10.43
CA LYS A 170 -23.99 -34.63 -10.38
C LYS A 170 -24.71 -33.53 -9.64
N VAL A 171 -24.08 -33.07 -8.57
CA VAL A 171 -24.56 -31.93 -7.77
C VAL A 171 -23.63 -30.77 -8.02
N TYR A 172 -24.16 -29.65 -8.47
CA TYR A 172 -23.42 -28.39 -8.64
C TYR A 172 -23.90 -27.38 -7.61
N TYR A 173 -23.00 -26.95 -6.74
CA TYR A 173 -23.20 -25.81 -5.83
C TYR A 173 -22.64 -24.56 -6.46
N SER A 174 -23.50 -23.73 -7.03
CA SER A 174 -23.14 -22.39 -7.51
C SER A 174 -22.91 -21.48 -6.31
N ARG A 175 -21.80 -20.75 -6.30
CA ARG A 175 -21.48 -19.76 -5.29
C ARG A 175 -22.29 -18.49 -5.54
N ASN A 176 -22.99 -18.00 -4.52
CA ASN A 176 -23.78 -16.79 -4.63
C ASN A 176 -22.87 -15.55 -4.67
N GLN A 177 -23.32 -14.52 -5.36
CA GLN A 177 -22.71 -13.20 -5.34
C GLN A 177 -23.54 -12.26 -4.48
N TYR A 178 -22.83 -11.38 -3.78
CA TYR A 178 -23.41 -10.35 -2.95
C TYR A 178 -22.81 -9.00 -3.31
N LYS A 179 -23.57 -7.92 -3.10
CA LYS A 179 -23.09 -6.57 -3.39
C LYS A 179 -22.13 -6.11 -2.32
N LEU A 180 -20.94 -5.72 -2.76
CA LEU A 180 -19.99 -4.93 -1.98
C LEU A 180 -20.10 -3.49 -2.45
N THR A 181 -20.45 -2.59 -1.53
CA THR A 181 -20.50 -1.15 -1.78
C THR A 181 -19.41 -0.49 -0.95
N VAL A 182 -18.47 0.20 -1.60
CA VAL A 182 -17.38 0.95 -0.96
C VAL A 182 -17.50 2.42 -1.36
N ASP A 183 -17.81 3.29 -0.43
CA ASP A 183 -18.07 4.73 -0.66
C ASP A 183 -19.00 4.99 -1.86
N GLY A 184 -20.03 4.14 -2.01
CA GLY A 184 -21.02 4.22 -3.08
C GLY A 184 -20.63 3.52 -4.39
N ALA A 185 -19.41 3.02 -4.52
CA ALA A 185 -19.02 2.17 -5.65
C ALA A 185 -19.47 0.72 -5.39
N GLU A 186 -20.27 0.16 -6.31
CA GLU A 186 -20.82 -1.20 -6.20
C GLU A 186 -20.06 -2.20 -7.05
N SER A 187 -19.88 -3.40 -6.50
CA SER A 187 -19.35 -4.57 -7.21
C SER A 187 -20.06 -5.83 -6.71
N ASP A 188 -20.21 -6.84 -7.59
CA ASP A 188 -20.69 -8.14 -7.20
C ASP A 188 -19.50 -9.04 -6.86
N VAL A 189 -19.50 -9.57 -5.65
CA VAL A 189 -18.41 -10.37 -5.09
C VAL A 189 -18.94 -11.71 -4.66
N TYR A 190 -18.25 -12.79 -5.03
CA TYR A 190 -18.62 -14.13 -4.61
C TYR A 190 -18.49 -14.30 -3.09
N PHE A 191 -19.45 -14.97 -2.49
CA PHE A 191 -19.40 -15.41 -1.08
C PHE A 191 -18.05 -16.04 -0.76
N GLY A 192 -17.43 -15.64 0.35
CA GLY A 192 -16.15 -16.19 0.80
C GLY A 192 -14.92 -15.76 -0.02
N ALA A 193 -15.07 -14.90 -1.04
CA ALA A 193 -13.92 -14.30 -1.70
C ALA A 193 -13.20 -13.35 -0.74
N ALA A 194 -11.88 -13.35 -0.75
CA ALA A 194 -11.08 -12.46 0.07
C ALA A 194 -11.41 -10.98 -0.24
N LEU A 195 -11.53 -10.17 0.80
CA LEU A 195 -11.75 -8.74 0.68
C LEU A 195 -10.44 -8.00 0.97
N GLU A 196 -9.88 -7.39 -0.08
CA GLU A 196 -8.73 -6.51 0.02
C GLU A 196 -9.22 -5.08 -0.25
N ILE A 197 -9.61 -4.39 0.82
CA ILE A 197 -10.11 -3.02 0.74
C ILE A 197 -8.97 -2.08 1.09
N ALA A 198 -8.50 -1.33 0.11
CA ALA A 198 -7.51 -0.30 0.32
C ALA A 198 -8.14 0.90 1.05
N ASP A 199 -7.32 1.60 1.83
CA ASP A 199 -7.74 2.87 2.39
C ASP A 199 -8.15 3.83 1.28
N PRO A 200 -9.14 4.71 1.53
CA PRO A 200 -9.58 5.69 0.55
C PRO A 200 -8.46 6.69 0.23
N ALA A 201 -8.54 7.33 -0.93
CA ALA A 201 -7.60 8.37 -1.31
C ALA A 201 -7.52 9.45 -0.22
N PRO A 202 -6.31 10.00 0.06
CA PRO A 202 -6.17 11.06 1.05
C PRO A 202 -7.11 12.23 0.77
N ARG A 203 -7.76 12.72 1.83
CA ARG A 203 -8.60 13.90 1.80
C ARG A 203 -7.89 15.03 2.52
N GLU A 204 -7.64 16.12 1.80
CA GLU A 204 -6.94 17.28 2.35
C GLU A 204 -7.65 17.81 3.60
N GLY A 205 -6.90 17.99 4.67
CA GLY A 205 -7.41 18.44 5.96
C GLY A 205 -8.12 17.40 6.80
N TYR A 206 -8.15 16.15 6.38
CA TYR A 206 -8.80 15.07 7.11
C TYR A 206 -7.90 13.85 7.23
N THR A 207 -8.02 13.16 8.33
CA THR A 207 -7.37 11.86 8.56
C THR A 207 -8.43 10.77 8.47
N PHE A 208 -8.14 9.72 7.70
CA PHE A 208 -9.00 8.55 7.64
C PHE A 208 -9.08 7.91 9.03
N ALA A 209 -10.30 7.75 9.55
CA ALA A 209 -10.58 7.24 10.88
C ALA A 209 -11.05 5.76 10.87
N GLY A 210 -11.03 5.12 9.68
CA GLY A 210 -11.51 3.76 9.48
C GLY A 210 -12.82 3.71 8.71
N TRP A 211 -13.38 2.53 8.59
CA TRP A 211 -14.66 2.30 7.95
C TRP A 211 -15.79 2.33 8.99
N ASN A 212 -17.03 2.50 8.53
CA ASN A 212 -18.23 2.50 9.38
C ASN A 212 -18.47 1.17 10.11
N THR A 213 -17.84 0.08 9.67
CA THR A 213 -17.86 -1.26 10.27
C THR A 213 -16.53 -1.95 10.04
N ASP A 214 -16.23 -2.99 10.82
CA ASP A 214 -15.07 -3.83 10.60
C ASP A 214 -15.17 -4.53 9.24
N ILE A 215 -14.06 -4.58 8.51
CA ILE A 215 -13.97 -5.29 7.24
C ILE A 215 -13.78 -6.78 7.53
N PRO A 216 -14.73 -7.66 7.15
CA PRO A 216 -14.52 -9.09 7.27
C PRO A 216 -13.41 -9.55 6.31
N ALA A 217 -12.68 -10.61 6.69
CA ALA A 217 -11.61 -11.15 5.85
C ALA A 217 -12.12 -11.66 4.48
N THR A 218 -13.39 -12.08 4.43
CA THR A 218 -14.01 -12.60 3.20
C THR A 218 -15.44 -12.09 3.09
N MET A 219 -15.97 -12.06 1.87
CA MET A 219 -17.34 -11.63 1.58
C MET A 219 -18.37 -12.51 2.33
N PRO A 220 -19.21 -11.91 3.18
CA PRO A 220 -20.26 -12.62 3.92
C PRO A 220 -21.40 -13.07 2.99
N ALA A 221 -22.34 -13.89 3.53
CA ALA A 221 -23.52 -14.33 2.81
C ALA A 221 -24.64 -13.25 2.76
N GLU A 222 -24.24 -11.99 2.74
CA GLU A 222 -25.12 -10.82 2.66
C GLU A 222 -24.39 -9.65 1.98
N ASN A 223 -25.14 -8.61 1.60
CA ASN A 223 -24.55 -7.41 1.04
C ASN A 223 -23.76 -6.63 2.13
N LEU A 224 -22.58 -6.13 1.75
CA LEU A 224 -21.69 -5.36 2.62
C LEU A 224 -21.56 -3.93 2.11
N THR A 225 -21.76 -2.96 3.01
CA THR A 225 -21.57 -1.54 2.71
C THR A 225 -20.51 -0.95 3.62
N LEU A 226 -19.45 -0.44 3.03
CA LEU A 226 -18.35 0.25 3.68
C LEU A 226 -18.40 1.73 3.32
N VAL A 227 -18.40 2.57 4.34
CA VAL A 227 -18.37 4.03 4.21
C VAL A 227 -17.18 4.54 5.00
N SER A 228 -16.30 5.27 4.33
CA SER A 228 -15.12 5.86 4.96
C SER A 228 -15.51 6.89 6.01
N GLN A 229 -14.90 6.80 7.19
CA GLN A 229 -15.05 7.74 8.27
C GLN A 229 -13.83 8.66 8.31
N TRP A 230 -14.07 9.95 8.48
CA TRP A 230 -13.02 10.97 8.44
C TRP A 230 -13.04 11.82 9.71
N SER A 231 -11.85 12.05 10.26
CA SER A 231 -11.63 12.99 11.34
C SER A 231 -11.01 14.25 10.78
N GLU A 232 -11.59 15.40 11.06
CA GLU A 232 -11.04 16.68 10.65
C GLU A 232 -9.77 16.98 11.45
N ASN A 233 -8.68 17.27 10.75
CA ASN A 233 -7.40 17.62 11.35
C ASN A 233 -7.45 19.01 12.02
N ASP A 234 -6.53 19.25 12.92
CA ASP A 234 -6.28 20.59 13.41
C ASP A 234 -5.73 21.48 12.27
N ALA A 235 -5.98 22.77 12.35
CA ALA A 235 -5.38 23.75 11.45
C ALA A 235 -3.83 23.68 11.54
N ASP A 236 -3.17 23.98 10.44
CA ASP A 236 -1.71 24.07 10.44
C ASP A 236 -1.26 25.40 11.06
N TYR A 237 -0.64 25.31 12.22
CA TYR A 237 -0.09 26.45 12.96
C TYR A 237 1.38 26.72 12.67
N THR A 238 2.02 26.02 11.75
CA THR A 238 3.46 26.11 11.49
C THR A 238 3.87 27.55 11.17
N ALA A 239 3.17 28.17 10.21
CA ALA A 239 3.44 29.56 9.81
C ALA A 239 3.09 30.56 10.93
N TYR A 240 1.98 30.33 11.65
CA TYR A 240 1.58 31.16 12.78
C TYR A 240 2.62 31.14 13.90
N ASN A 241 3.05 29.96 14.31
CA ASN A 241 4.06 29.83 15.36
C ASN A 241 5.40 30.45 14.95
N ALA A 242 5.77 30.32 13.67
CA ALA A 242 6.96 30.98 13.14
C ALA A 242 6.84 32.51 13.17
N ALA A 243 5.68 33.08 12.79
CA ALA A 243 5.42 34.50 12.86
C ALA A 243 5.44 35.03 14.31
N VAL A 244 4.83 34.32 15.26
CA VAL A 244 4.87 34.62 16.69
C VAL A 244 6.33 34.62 17.20
N ALA A 245 7.10 33.57 16.85
CA ALA A 245 8.51 33.49 17.25
C ALA A 245 9.34 34.62 16.65
N ALA A 246 9.11 34.98 15.38
CA ALA A 246 9.79 36.09 14.72
C ALA A 246 9.46 37.46 15.39
N ALA A 247 8.19 37.66 15.74
CA ALA A 247 7.78 38.87 16.47
C ALA A 247 8.42 38.95 17.85
N GLN A 248 8.43 37.84 18.59
CA GLN A 248 9.09 37.78 19.90
C GLN A 248 10.59 37.98 19.80
N ALA A 249 11.24 37.45 18.77
CA ALA A 249 12.65 37.69 18.51
C ALA A 249 12.93 39.18 18.24
N LYS A 250 12.04 39.84 17.49
CA LYS A 250 12.14 41.31 17.29
C LYS A 250 11.99 42.09 18.57
N GLN A 251 11.01 41.73 19.41
CA GLN A 251 10.82 42.37 20.73
C GLN A 251 11.99 42.14 21.68
N ALA A 252 12.73 41.04 21.53
CA ALA A 252 13.90 40.69 22.33
C ALA A 252 15.21 41.32 21.82
N GLU A 253 15.22 42.00 20.67
CA GLU A 253 16.40 42.73 20.19
C GLU A 253 16.82 43.80 21.20
N ASP A 254 18.13 43.90 21.44
CA ASP A 254 18.66 44.93 22.32
C ASP A 254 18.33 46.33 21.78
N GLY A 255 17.77 47.18 22.64
CA GLY A 255 17.32 48.50 22.24
C GLY A 255 16.07 48.52 21.33
N TYR A 256 15.24 47.47 21.30
CA TYR A 256 13.99 47.43 20.53
C TYR A 256 13.12 48.67 20.71
N ASP A 257 13.00 49.16 21.95
CA ASP A 257 12.23 50.35 22.32
C ASP A 257 12.84 51.66 21.81
N LYS A 258 14.13 51.65 21.52
CA LYS A 258 14.89 52.77 20.97
C LYS A 258 15.07 52.66 19.46
N THR A 259 14.91 51.49 18.90
CA THR A 259 15.06 51.22 17.46
C THR A 259 13.79 51.52 16.68
N TYR A 260 12.63 51.16 17.25
CA TYR A 260 11.34 51.27 16.58
C TYR A 260 10.39 52.24 17.27
N THR A 261 9.55 52.92 16.47
CA THR A 261 8.59 53.90 16.99
C THR A 261 7.56 53.25 17.91
N ALA A 262 7.07 53.98 18.91
CA ALA A 262 6.08 53.45 19.87
C ALA A 262 4.78 53.00 19.17
N GLU A 263 4.39 53.70 18.10
CA GLU A 263 3.19 53.35 17.31
C GLU A 263 3.31 52.00 16.61
N SER A 264 4.43 51.80 15.89
CA SER A 264 4.67 50.54 15.17
C SER A 264 4.86 49.35 16.13
N ARG A 265 5.48 49.56 17.30
CA ARG A 265 5.58 48.54 18.36
C ARG A 265 4.23 48.18 18.94
N ALA A 266 3.36 49.15 19.20
CA ALA A 266 2.03 48.92 19.72
C ALA A 266 1.14 48.15 18.70
N ALA A 267 1.32 48.36 17.40
CA ALA A 267 0.65 47.57 16.36
C ALA A 267 1.10 46.10 16.37
N LEU A 268 2.39 45.83 16.57
CA LEU A 268 2.88 44.45 16.71
C LEU A 268 2.36 43.78 17.99
N ASP A 269 2.33 44.50 19.11
CA ASP A 269 1.79 44.02 20.38
C ASP A 269 0.28 43.65 20.23
N ALA A 270 -0.47 44.48 19.53
CA ALA A 270 -1.89 44.23 19.25
C ALA A 270 -2.08 42.97 18.38
N ALA A 271 -1.29 42.77 17.34
CA ALA A 271 -1.34 41.57 16.50
C ALA A 271 -0.99 40.30 17.28
N LEU A 272 -0.04 40.36 18.22
CA LEU A 272 0.33 39.24 19.10
C LEU A 272 -0.71 38.96 20.21
N ALA A 273 -1.48 39.96 20.62
CA ALA A 273 -2.53 39.81 21.65
C ALA A 273 -3.71 38.96 21.15
N GLU A 274 -3.94 38.89 19.85
CA GLU A 274 -4.96 38.09 19.24
C GLU A 274 -4.52 36.63 19.11
N LYS A 275 -4.68 35.87 20.22
CA LYS A 275 -4.26 34.47 20.28
C LYS A 275 -5.23 33.57 19.52
N VAL A 276 -4.70 32.82 18.55
CA VAL A 276 -5.44 31.84 17.79
C VAL A 276 -5.02 30.42 18.21
N SER A 277 -5.99 29.59 18.64
CA SER A 277 -5.74 28.22 19.05
C SER A 277 -6.99 27.34 18.87
N GLY A 278 -6.82 26.01 18.78
CA GLY A 278 -7.92 25.05 18.73
C GLY A 278 -8.76 25.10 17.45
N LYS A 279 -8.24 25.71 16.38
CA LYS A 279 -8.89 25.76 15.07
C LYS A 279 -8.73 24.45 14.34
N LYS A 280 -9.76 24.05 13.57
CA LYS A 280 -9.74 22.92 12.67
C LYS A 280 -9.35 23.35 11.24
N TYR A 281 -9.06 22.38 10.40
CA TYR A 281 -8.65 22.63 9.01
C TYR A 281 -9.61 23.54 8.26
N SER A 282 -10.91 23.35 8.43
CA SER A 282 -11.93 24.23 7.80
C SER A 282 -11.84 25.70 8.26
N GLU A 283 -11.15 25.96 9.37
CA GLU A 283 -10.93 27.31 9.93
C GLU A 283 -9.48 27.80 9.68
N GLN A 284 -8.72 27.16 8.78
CA GLN A 284 -7.33 27.51 8.46
C GLN A 284 -7.19 28.99 8.13
N SER A 285 -8.15 29.56 7.43
CA SER A 285 -8.16 30.99 7.06
C SER A 285 -8.07 31.94 8.25
N VAL A 286 -8.55 31.54 9.42
CA VAL A 286 -8.43 32.34 10.66
C VAL A 286 -6.97 32.36 11.15
N VAL A 287 -6.30 31.22 11.09
CA VAL A 287 -4.88 31.09 11.44
C VAL A 287 -4.01 31.86 10.45
N ASP A 288 -4.33 31.77 9.16
CA ASP A 288 -3.63 32.49 8.10
C ASP A 288 -3.78 34.01 8.23
N ALA A 289 -4.98 34.49 8.57
CA ALA A 289 -5.24 35.91 8.80
C ALA A 289 -4.45 36.45 9.98
N ALA A 290 -4.38 35.70 11.09
CA ALA A 290 -3.58 36.06 12.25
C ALA A 290 -2.07 36.04 11.93
N THR A 291 -1.63 35.03 11.18
CA THR A 291 -0.25 34.94 10.69
C THR A 291 0.12 36.16 9.86
N LYS A 292 -0.77 36.53 8.92
CA LYS A 292 -0.57 37.70 8.08
C LYS A 292 -0.52 39.00 8.90
N ALA A 293 -1.42 39.13 9.87
CA ALA A 293 -1.45 40.34 10.72
C ALA A 293 -0.14 40.52 11.48
N ILE A 294 0.44 39.45 12.04
CA ILE A 294 1.73 39.48 12.73
C ILE A 294 2.85 39.84 11.75
N ASN A 295 2.90 39.19 10.60
CA ASN A 295 3.94 39.45 9.60
C ASN A 295 3.86 40.90 9.05
N ASP A 296 2.65 41.36 8.79
CA ASP A 296 2.43 42.75 8.35
C ASP A 296 2.90 43.74 9.42
N ALA A 297 2.62 43.48 10.71
CA ALA A 297 3.04 44.31 11.80
C ALA A 297 4.58 44.30 12.00
N ILE A 298 5.23 43.14 11.81
CA ILE A 298 6.71 43.05 11.78
C ILE A 298 7.28 43.93 10.64
N ALA A 299 6.70 43.77 9.44
CA ALA A 299 7.13 44.51 8.25
C ALA A 299 6.88 46.01 8.37
N ALA A 300 5.87 46.43 9.13
CA ALA A 300 5.50 47.80 9.40
C ALA A 300 6.26 48.43 10.56
N LEU A 301 7.21 47.73 11.19
CA LEU A 301 8.05 48.30 12.20
C LEU A 301 8.85 49.50 11.61
N ASP A 302 8.56 50.72 12.12
CA ASP A 302 9.17 51.95 11.63
C ASP A 302 10.32 52.38 12.54
N LEU A 303 11.47 52.66 11.91
CA LEU A 303 12.69 53.02 12.62
C LEU A 303 12.60 54.44 13.23
N MET A 304 12.99 54.57 14.46
CA MET A 304 13.15 55.88 15.10
C MET A 304 14.18 56.75 14.40
N THR A 305 13.94 58.06 14.44
CA THR A 305 14.84 59.04 13.89
C THR A 305 15.53 59.75 15.03
N TYR A 306 16.86 59.79 14.97
CA TYR A 306 17.71 60.52 15.89
C TYR A 306 18.48 61.61 15.15
N ASN A 307 19.00 62.60 15.90
CA ASN A 307 19.72 63.75 15.35
C ASN A 307 21.23 63.49 15.37
N ALA A 308 21.85 63.65 14.22
CA ALA A 308 23.30 63.87 14.11
C ALA A 308 23.56 65.33 14.07
N THR A 309 24.10 65.92 15.17
CA THR A 309 24.35 67.35 15.28
C THR A 309 25.84 67.65 15.06
N PHE A 310 26.12 68.48 14.07
CA PHE A 310 27.46 68.89 13.69
C PHE A 310 27.75 70.29 14.26
N TYR A 311 28.86 70.43 14.91
CA TYR A 311 29.28 71.67 15.56
C TYR A 311 30.59 72.22 14.95
N VAL A 312 30.69 73.55 14.83
CA VAL A 312 31.90 74.25 14.47
C VAL A 312 32.19 75.26 15.58
N ASP A 313 33.36 75.16 16.19
CA ASP A 313 33.78 76.01 17.33
C ASP A 313 32.73 76.11 18.45
N GLY A 314 31.99 74.95 18.69
CA GLY A 314 30.95 74.82 19.72
C GLY A 314 29.58 75.37 19.33
N ALA A 315 29.46 76.01 18.16
CA ALA A 315 28.18 76.45 17.62
C ALA A 315 27.53 75.31 16.73
N GLU A 316 26.21 75.15 16.82
CA GLU A 316 25.50 74.26 15.94
C GLU A 316 25.63 74.66 14.47
N TYR A 317 26.26 73.81 13.69
CA TYR A 317 26.47 74.03 12.26
C TYR A 317 25.33 73.44 11.44
N ARG A 318 24.96 72.14 11.75
CA ARG A 318 23.89 71.41 11.05
C ARG A 318 23.35 70.32 11.92
N VAL A 319 22.01 70.12 11.91
CA VAL A 319 21.33 68.95 12.43
C VAL A 319 20.88 68.12 11.25
N VAL A 320 21.21 66.84 11.28
CA VAL A 320 20.84 65.86 10.24
C VAL A 320 20.00 64.76 10.89
N PRO A 321 18.64 64.80 10.81
CA PRO A 321 17.80 63.74 11.27
C PRO A 321 18.05 62.49 10.43
N THR A 322 18.36 61.37 11.08
CA THR A 322 18.72 60.10 10.41
C THR A 322 18.04 58.94 11.13
N LYS A 323 17.45 57.99 10.38
CA LYS A 323 16.87 56.79 10.98
C LYS A 323 17.95 55.85 11.51
N VAL A 324 17.61 55.11 12.56
CA VAL A 324 18.49 54.10 13.13
C VAL A 324 18.97 53.13 12.02
N GLY A 325 20.26 52.86 12.01
CA GLY A 325 20.89 51.97 11.02
C GLY A 325 21.17 52.61 9.66
N GLU A 326 20.67 53.84 9.38
CA GLU A 326 20.98 54.53 8.16
C GLU A 326 22.33 55.25 8.27
N GLN A 327 22.99 55.45 7.14
CA GLN A 327 24.24 56.19 7.05
C GLN A 327 23.98 57.66 7.31
N ILE A 328 24.65 58.23 8.30
CA ILE A 328 24.64 59.68 8.55
C ILE A 328 25.35 60.37 7.36
N ILE A 329 24.67 61.30 6.72
CA ILE A 329 25.21 62.05 5.62
C ILE A 329 25.81 63.35 6.24
N ALA A 330 27.13 63.41 6.30
CA ALA A 330 27.79 64.61 6.79
C ALA A 330 27.42 65.84 5.95
N PRO A 331 27.27 67.04 6.57
CA PRO A 331 27.05 68.24 5.82
C PRO A 331 28.33 68.62 5.01
N GLU A 332 28.23 69.63 4.17
CA GLU A 332 29.36 70.13 3.47
C GLU A 332 30.49 70.55 4.49
N ASN A 333 31.74 70.39 4.06
CA ASN A 333 32.88 70.75 4.93
C ASN A 333 32.79 72.17 5.34
N PRO A 334 32.83 72.49 6.64
CA PRO A 334 32.82 73.86 7.08
C PRO A 334 34.15 74.58 6.69
N THR A 335 34.03 75.85 6.39
CA THR A 335 35.17 76.71 6.11
C THR A 335 35.48 77.55 7.33
N LYS A 336 36.75 77.67 7.64
CA LYS A 336 37.26 78.56 8.68
C LYS A 336 38.50 79.28 8.13
N GLU A 337 38.41 80.56 8.12
CA GLU A 337 39.48 81.38 7.55
C GLU A 337 40.85 81.09 8.19
N GLY A 338 41.84 80.84 7.33
CA GLY A 338 43.17 80.47 7.77
C GLY A 338 43.35 79.05 8.27
N PHE A 339 42.30 78.19 8.20
CA PHE A 339 42.37 76.84 8.66
C PHE A 339 41.85 75.88 7.58
N VAL A 340 42.37 74.66 7.59
CA VAL A 340 41.95 73.60 6.73
C VAL A 340 41.13 72.59 7.55
N PHE A 341 39.93 72.33 7.10
CA PHE A 341 39.11 71.29 7.73
C PHE A 341 39.74 69.90 7.52
N THR A 342 40.00 69.20 8.62
CA THR A 342 40.66 67.89 8.62
C THR A 342 39.69 66.72 8.84
N GLY A 343 38.45 67.05 9.20
CA GLY A 343 37.43 66.05 9.46
C GLY A 343 36.61 66.34 10.71
N TRP A 344 35.76 65.45 11.05
CA TRP A 344 35.00 65.50 12.29
C TRP A 344 35.76 64.74 13.40
N ASP A 345 35.58 65.11 14.66
CA ASP A 345 36.23 64.47 15.82
C ASP A 345 36.00 62.99 15.96
N LYS A 346 34.90 62.47 15.34
CA LYS A 346 34.56 61.09 15.25
C LYS A 346 34.28 60.71 13.79
N LYS A 347 34.50 59.43 13.45
CA LYS A 347 34.12 58.94 12.14
C LYS A 347 32.60 59.00 12.00
N VAL A 348 32.10 59.68 10.97
CA VAL A 348 30.70 59.72 10.61
C VAL A 348 30.33 58.36 10.06
N GLY A 349 29.41 57.66 10.73
CA GLY A 349 29.01 56.28 10.45
C GLY A 349 27.50 56.15 10.33
N VAL A 350 26.98 55.00 10.75
CA VAL A 350 25.53 54.76 10.81
C VAL A 350 24.94 55.33 12.10
N MET A 351 23.67 55.71 12.04
CA MET A 351 22.94 56.26 13.21
C MET A 351 22.67 55.11 14.20
N GLY A 352 23.02 55.34 15.44
CA GLY A 352 22.69 54.48 16.57
C GLY A 352 21.29 54.73 17.11
N THR A 353 21.08 54.33 18.36
CA THR A 353 19.80 54.39 19.07
C THR A 353 19.74 55.63 20.02
N GLU A 354 20.51 56.66 19.73
CA GLU A 354 20.53 57.93 20.47
C GLU A 354 21.13 59.02 19.59
N ASP A 355 20.88 60.32 19.98
CA ASP A 355 21.44 61.43 19.30
C ASP A 355 22.99 61.43 19.39
N VAL A 356 23.64 61.85 18.32
CA VAL A 356 25.12 61.92 18.23
C VAL A 356 25.59 63.25 17.81
N SER A 357 26.73 63.74 18.38
CA SER A 357 27.35 64.98 18.03
C SER A 357 28.73 64.77 17.40
N PHE A 358 29.05 65.63 16.46
CA PHE A 358 30.34 65.70 15.75
C PHE A 358 30.89 67.11 15.84
N ASN A 359 32.17 67.28 16.21
CA ASN A 359 32.81 68.52 16.26
C ASN A 359 33.85 68.66 15.13
N ALA A 360 33.82 69.74 14.41
CA ALA A 360 34.76 69.99 13.34
C ALA A 360 36.20 70.11 13.88
N GLN A 361 37.10 69.45 13.21
CA GLN A 361 38.55 69.55 13.47
C GLN A 361 39.21 70.33 12.34
N PHE A 362 40.06 71.23 12.75
CA PHE A 362 40.81 72.07 11.82
C PHE A 362 42.30 71.99 12.14
N SER A 363 43.11 72.01 11.11
CA SER A 363 44.55 72.29 11.21
C SER A 363 44.85 73.66 10.69
N ALA A 364 45.98 74.26 11.15
CA ALA A 364 46.44 75.47 10.59
C ALA A 364 46.60 75.38 9.07
N GLY A 365 46.04 76.31 8.39
CA GLY A 365 46.10 76.41 6.93
C GLY A 365 47.32 77.20 6.46
N GLU A 366 47.64 76.95 5.19
CA GLU A 366 48.66 77.81 4.53
C GLU A 366 48.07 79.19 4.28
N VAL A 367 48.75 80.18 4.82
CA VAL A 367 48.44 81.60 4.68
C VAL A 367 49.72 82.33 4.30
N SER A 368 49.68 83.61 4.14
CA SER A 368 50.90 84.42 3.95
C SER A 368 50.87 85.64 4.84
N TYR A 369 51.98 85.93 5.49
CA TYR A 369 52.12 87.17 6.17
C TYR A 369 52.90 88.13 5.32
N LYS A 370 52.68 89.43 5.57
CA LYS A 370 53.28 90.53 4.84
C LYS A 370 54.45 91.04 5.60
N VAL A 371 55.62 91.10 4.95
CA VAL A 371 56.82 91.80 5.46
C VAL A 371 56.91 93.10 4.75
N GLU A 372 56.86 94.21 5.54
CA GLU A 372 57.07 95.56 5.07
C GLU A 372 58.40 96.03 5.55
N THR A 373 59.31 96.28 4.62
CA THR A 373 60.64 96.80 4.93
C THR A 373 60.72 98.33 4.58
N TYR A 374 60.90 99.14 5.59
CA TYR A 374 61.01 100.54 5.44
C TYR A 374 62.51 100.93 5.54
N VAL A 375 63.01 101.70 4.57
CA VAL A 375 64.37 102.17 4.56
C VAL A 375 64.38 103.72 4.78
N MET A 376 65.18 104.18 5.75
CA MET A 376 65.27 105.60 6.06
C MET A 376 66.09 106.35 4.98
N GLY A 377 65.53 107.42 4.47
CA GLY A 377 66.16 108.25 3.49
C GLY A 377 67.20 109.22 4.16
N LEU A 378 67.94 109.96 3.37
CA LEU A 378 68.90 111.01 3.87
C LEU A 378 68.19 112.14 4.57
N ASP A 379 66.89 112.30 4.41
CA ASP A 379 66.02 113.24 5.07
C ASP A 379 65.57 112.80 6.48
N GLY A 380 65.97 111.63 6.91
CA GLY A 380 65.60 111.03 8.17
C GLY A 380 64.17 110.43 8.24
N GLU A 381 63.46 110.38 7.12
CA GLU A 381 62.13 109.82 7.02
C GLU A 381 62.18 108.41 6.36
N TYR A 382 61.24 107.54 6.77
CA TYR A 382 61.14 106.26 6.14
C TYR A 382 60.41 106.40 4.80
N GLY A 383 60.98 105.78 3.79
CA GLY A 383 60.36 105.71 2.44
C GLY A 383 59.18 104.78 2.36
N VAL A 384 58.66 104.65 1.14
CA VAL A 384 57.61 103.67 0.89
C VAL A 384 58.15 102.26 1.15
N ALA A 385 57.34 101.41 1.86
CA ALA A 385 57.72 100.06 2.19
C ALA A 385 57.94 99.14 0.97
N GLU A 386 59.02 98.41 0.98
CA GLU A 386 59.16 97.26 0.16
C GLU A 386 58.29 96.09 0.79
N THR A 387 57.30 95.61 0.08
CA THR A 387 56.37 94.59 0.57
C THR A 387 56.73 93.27 0.00
N LYS A 388 56.79 92.21 0.85
CA LYS A 388 56.98 90.80 0.46
C LYS A 388 55.97 89.94 1.17
N ASN A 389 55.19 89.19 0.44
CA ASN A 389 54.37 88.17 1.04
C ASN A 389 55.23 86.93 1.28
N VAL A 390 55.18 86.38 2.47
CA VAL A 390 55.92 85.18 2.87
C VAL A 390 54.91 84.08 3.25
N PRO A 391 54.97 82.94 2.60
CA PRO A 391 54.11 81.82 2.97
C PRO A 391 54.44 81.37 4.40
N ALA A 392 53.36 81.04 5.16
CA ALA A 392 53.45 80.53 6.51
C ALA A 392 52.18 79.79 6.85
N THR A 393 52.10 79.18 8.00
CA THR A 393 50.88 78.54 8.50
C THR A 393 50.22 79.36 9.60
N THR A 394 48.91 79.34 9.66
CA THR A 394 48.18 80.06 10.73
C THR A 394 48.65 79.62 12.11
N GLY A 395 48.89 80.55 13.00
CA GLY A 395 49.39 80.32 14.35
C GLY A 395 50.90 80.05 14.45
N GLU A 396 51.62 80.08 13.32
CA GLU A 396 53.08 79.93 13.30
C GLU A 396 53.75 81.18 13.92
N GLU A 397 54.62 80.90 14.85
CA GLU A 397 55.47 81.99 15.36
C GLU A 397 56.64 82.25 14.39
N VAL A 398 56.61 83.39 13.77
CA VAL A 398 57.65 83.79 12.81
C VAL A 398 58.57 84.77 13.41
N THR A 399 59.85 84.61 13.12
CA THR A 399 60.89 85.56 13.51
C THR A 399 61.68 85.93 12.26
N LEU A 400 61.74 87.24 12.00
CA LEU A 400 62.47 87.78 10.86
C LEU A 400 63.89 88.08 11.26
N THR A 401 64.81 87.65 10.43
CA THR A 401 66.19 88.18 10.50
C THR A 401 66.40 89.08 9.29
N PRO A 402 66.37 90.44 9.49
CA PRO A 402 66.54 91.33 8.39
C PRO A 402 67.90 91.14 7.71
N ASP A 403 67.91 91.22 6.39
CA ASP A 403 69.17 91.18 5.62
C ASP A 403 70.04 92.37 6.01
N ALA A 404 71.32 92.13 6.25
CA ALA A 404 72.27 93.20 6.53
C ALA A 404 72.39 94.09 5.29
N ARG A 405 72.22 95.45 5.52
CA ARG A 405 72.43 96.46 4.49
C ARG A 405 73.60 97.39 4.94
N GLU A 406 74.57 97.59 4.07
CA GLU A 406 75.72 98.43 4.35
C GLU A 406 75.25 99.85 4.67
N GLY A 407 75.69 100.41 5.85
CA GLY A 407 75.34 101.75 6.31
C GLY A 407 73.99 101.85 7.04
N PHE A 408 73.26 100.69 7.30
CA PHE A 408 71.98 100.69 8.01
C PHE A 408 72.05 99.77 9.24
N THR A 409 71.32 100.07 10.23
CA THR A 409 71.03 99.22 11.39
C THR A 409 69.53 99.01 11.49
N VAL A 410 69.14 97.84 12.00
CA VAL A 410 67.72 97.56 12.26
C VAL A 410 67.27 98.47 13.41
N ALA A 411 66.17 99.18 13.22
CA ALA A 411 65.62 100.09 14.21
C ALA A 411 65.00 99.37 15.39
N ASP A 412 65.12 99.86 16.60
CA ASP A 412 64.60 99.21 17.81
C ASP A 412 63.06 99.04 17.81
N ASN A 413 62.38 99.85 17.03
CA ASN A 413 60.90 99.76 16.86
C ASN A 413 60.45 98.76 15.76
N SER A 414 61.37 98.00 15.18
CA SER A 414 61.05 96.98 14.20
C SER A 414 60.34 95.81 14.87
N VAL A 415 59.24 95.42 14.34
CA VAL A 415 58.54 94.21 14.76
C VAL A 415 59.13 93.03 13.96
N LEU A 416 60.01 92.27 14.62
CA LEU A 416 60.74 91.19 14.00
C LEU A 416 60.18 89.78 14.30
N SER A 417 59.15 89.70 15.10
CA SER A 417 58.48 88.42 15.40
C SER A 417 56.97 88.63 15.60
N GLY A 418 56.22 87.64 15.39
CA GLY A 418 54.80 87.67 15.61
C GLY A 418 54.17 86.27 15.28
N THR A 419 52.96 86.14 15.69
CA THR A 419 52.16 84.97 15.37
C THR A 419 51.38 85.28 14.08
N VAL A 420 51.46 84.39 13.11
CA VAL A 420 50.74 84.52 11.81
C VAL A 420 49.27 84.43 12.05
N ALA A 421 48.49 85.43 11.67
CA ALA A 421 47.05 85.47 11.80
C ALA A 421 46.38 84.59 10.72
N ALA A 422 45.11 84.32 10.89
CA ALA A 422 44.33 83.54 9.96
C ALA A 422 43.91 84.30 8.69
N ASP A 423 43.88 85.53 8.73
CA ASP A 423 43.46 86.52 7.70
C ASP A 423 44.53 86.91 6.71
#